data_070377c8606f5211bf04352a66cf8249
#
_entry.id   070377c8606f5211bf04352a66cf8249
#
_cell.length_a   1.000
_cell.length_b   1.000
_cell.length_c   1.000
_cell.angle_alpha   90.00
_cell.angle_beta   90.00
_cell.angle_gamma   90.00
#
_symmetry.space_group_name_H-M   'P 1'
#
loop_
_entity.id
_entity.type
_entity.pdbx_description
1 polymer ?
#
loop_
_entity_poly.entity_id
_entity_poly.type
_entity_poly.pdbx_seq_one_letter_code
_entity_poly.pdbx_strand_id
1 'polypeptide(L)'
;ARQAGHFRQVFTVAKKAGFVGREVRLEHVSFGMMLDSGGRPFKTREGGTVKLIELLEEAVERAKDSINERENYADEELQRIAEIVGIGAVKYADLSIHRESNYIFDWDRMLSLEGNTSLYQQYAYARIRSILRRYGGKIEGPFEIGDELERRMALKLLQLEDVLSSAAREAMPHYITSYLYELATLFMKFYENNPILRDDVPERMRQSRLRLAAVTAETLRLALDILGIRVLERL
;
A
#
# COMPACT_ATOMS: atom_id res chain seq x y z
N ALA A 1 21.83 0.51 9.31
CA ALA A 1 22.61 1.08 10.41
C ALA A 1 24.10 0.68 10.42
N ARG A 2 24.45 -0.58 10.15
CA ARG A 2 25.86 -1.06 10.24
C ARG A 2 26.82 -0.42 9.24
N GLN A 3 26.32 0.04 8.08
CA GLN A 3 27.14 0.58 6.97
C GLN A 3 27.30 2.12 7.02
N ALA A 4 26.60 2.83 7.90
CA ALA A 4 26.58 4.30 7.92
C ALA A 4 27.98 4.94 8.04
N GLY A 5 28.84 4.39 8.90
CA GLY A 5 30.22 4.84 9.05
C GLY A 5 31.06 4.65 7.79
N HIS A 6 30.91 3.51 7.13
CA HIS A 6 31.57 3.19 5.86
C HIS A 6 31.14 4.16 4.75
N PHE A 7 29.85 4.35 4.55
CA PHE A 7 29.36 5.29 3.52
C PHE A 7 29.81 6.73 3.77
N ARG A 8 29.85 7.16 5.03
CA ARG A 8 30.39 8.49 5.38
C ARG A 8 31.84 8.66 4.93
N GLN A 9 32.68 7.63 5.14
CA GLN A 9 34.08 7.63 4.68
C GLN A 9 34.16 7.64 3.15
N VAL A 10 33.40 6.78 2.44
CA VAL A 10 33.36 6.72 0.98
C VAL A 10 32.93 8.06 0.40
N PHE A 11 31.87 8.68 0.92
CA PHE A 11 31.38 9.98 0.45
C PHE A 11 32.41 11.10 0.68
N THR A 12 33.13 11.05 1.81
CA THR A 12 34.19 12.01 2.10
C THR A 12 35.35 11.87 1.13
N VAL A 13 35.78 10.65 0.84
CA VAL A 13 36.84 10.36 -0.14
C VAL A 13 36.42 10.80 -1.54
N ALA A 14 35.22 10.44 -1.98
CA ALA A 14 34.72 10.80 -3.31
C ALA A 14 34.68 12.32 -3.53
N LYS A 15 34.25 13.09 -2.52
CA LYS A 15 34.27 14.56 -2.57
C LYS A 15 35.69 15.13 -2.59
N LYS A 16 36.60 14.61 -1.73
CA LYS A 16 37.99 15.07 -1.65
C LYS A 16 38.77 14.74 -2.92
N ALA A 17 38.52 13.60 -3.55
CA ALA A 17 39.15 13.19 -4.80
C ALA A 17 38.59 13.87 -6.06
N GLY A 18 37.54 14.71 -5.90
CA GLY A 18 36.91 15.37 -7.04
C GLY A 18 36.04 14.48 -7.93
N PHE A 19 35.71 13.25 -7.47
CA PHE A 19 34.82 12.35 -8.22
C PHE A 19 33.36 12.81 -8.21
N VAL A 20 33.00 13.68 -7.27
CA VAL A 20 31.65 14.20 -7.08
C VAL A 20 31.71 15.72 -6.93
N GLY A 21 30.92 16.45 -7.74
CA GLY A 21 30.79 17.90 -7.68
C GLY A 21 30.22 18.38 -6.32
N ARG A 22 30.45 19.65 -6.00
CA ARG A 22 30.02 20.23 -4.72
C ARG A 22 28.50 20.29 -4.59
N GLU A 23 27.79 20.39 -5.72
CA GLU A 23 26.34 20.47 -5.85
C GLU A 23 25.66 19.11 -5.66
N VAL A 24 26.39 18.00 -5.75
CA VAL A 24 25.83 16.65 -5.62
C VAL A 24 25.64 16.28 -4.15
N ARG A 25 24.42 15.99 -3.79
CA ARG A 25 24.05 15.45 -2.47
C ARG A 25 24.27 13.93 -2.46
N LEU A 26 25.19 13.49 -1.61
CA LEU A 26 25.38 12.05 -1.32
C LEU A 26 24.72 11.76 0.03
N GLU A 27 23.79 10.84 0.05
CA GLU A 27 23.03 10.47 1.23
C GLU A 27 22.97 8.95 1.42
N HIS A 28 23.17 8.49 2.65
CA HIS A 28 22.95 7.10 3.04
C HIS A 28 21.64 6.98 3.80
N VAL A 29 20.68 6.33 3.15
CA VAL A 29 19.38 6.04 3.73
C VAL A 29 19.46 4.70 4.47
N SER A 30 19.55 4.76 5.81
CA SER A 30 19.61 3.58 6.67
C SER A 30 18.25 2.92 6.83
N PHE A 31 18.23 1.62 7.14
CA PHE A 31 17.00 0.89 7.44
C PHE A 31 17.23 -0.12 8.58
N GLY A 32 16.13 -0.52 9.23
CA GLY A 32 16.09 -1.49 10.31
C GLY A 32 16.29 -2.92 9.81
N MET A 33 16.13 -3.86 10.72
CA MET A 33 16.24 -5.30 10.44
C MET A 33 14.87 -5.97 10.50
N MET A 34 14.67 -6.92 9.61
CA MET A 34 13.58 -7.88 9.70
C MET A 34 13.97 -8.97 10.73
N LEU A 35 13.08 -9.21 11.68
CA LEU A 35 13.27 -10.12 12.79
C LEU A 35 12.26 -11.28 12.71
N ASP A 36 12.63 -12.43 13.27
CA ASP A 36 11.70 -13.53 13.52
C ASP A 36 10.81 -13.23 14.75
N SER A 37 9.85 -14.11 15.02
CA SER A 37 8.96 -14.00 16.19
C SER A 37 9.70 -14.02 17.54
N GLY A 38 10.93 -14.49 17.58
CA GLY A 38 11.82 -14.47 18.75
C GLY A 38 12.67 -13.22 18.87
N GLY A 39 12.49 -12.22 17.99
CA GLY A 39 13.26 -10.97 17.99
C GLY A 39 14.70 -11.11 17.48
N ARG A 40 15.04 -12.19 16.81
CA ARG A 40 16.35 -12.44 16.19
C ARG A 40 16.30 -12.11 14.71
N PRO A 41 17.44 -11.78 14.07
CA PRO A 41 17.48 -11.60 12.63
C PRO A 41 16.88 -12.81 11.91
N PHE A 42 15.97 -12.54 10.96
CA PHE A 42 15.22 -13.55 10.25
C PHE A 42 16.17 -14.53 9.54
N LYS A 43 15.99 -15.84 9.78
CA LYS A 43 16.83 -16.91 9.25
C LYS A 43 15.95 -18.04 8.69
N THR A 44 16.50 -18.84 7.77
CA THR A 44 15.85 -20.09 7.34
C THR A 44 15.73 -21.09 8.50
N ARG A 45 14.84 -22.06 8.37
CA ARG A 45 14.72 -23.19 9.31
C ARG A 45 16.04 -23.97 9.48
N GLU A 46 16.92 -23.95 8.48
CA GLU A 46 18.23 -24.58 8.47
C GLU A 46 19.36 -23.71 9.04
N GLY A 47 19.04 -22.53 9.58
CA GLY A 47 20.02 -21.62 10.21
C GLY A 47 20.80 -20.74 9.25
N GLY A 48 20.51 -20.78 7.93
CA GLY A 48 21.06 -19.90 6.91
C GLY A 48 20.35 -18.54 6.83
N THR A 49 20.89 -17.61 6.04
CA THR A 49 20.18 -16.37 5.69
C THR A 49 19.10 -16.70 4.66
N VAL A 50 17.84 -16.32 4.92
CA VAL A 50 16.76 -16.45 3.93
C VAL A 50 17.12 -15.64 2.71
N LYS A 51 17.10 -16.26 1.54
CA LYS A 51 17.22 -15.50 0.30
C LYS A 51 15.89 -14.76 0.05
N LEU A 52 16.00 -13.52 -0.41
CA LEU A 52 14.79 -12.73 -0.71
C LEU A 52 13.85 -13.45 -1.68
N ILE A 53 14.41 -14.18 -2.64
CA ILE A 53 13.60 -14.92 -3.62
C ILE A 53 12.75 -16.02 -2.95
N GLU A 54 13.33 -16.78 -2.03
CA GLU A 54 12.61 -17.82 -1.28
C GLU A 54 11.47 -17.24 -0.43
N LEU A 55 11.69 -16.04 0.13
CA LEU A 55 10.66 -15.31 0.86
C LEU A 55 9.50 -14.87 -0.04
N LEU A 56 9.81 -14.39 -1.24
CA LEU A 56 8.79 -13.95 -2.20
C LEU A 56 8.00 -15.15 -2.77
N GLU A 57 8.66 -16.26 -3.05
CA GLU A 57 8.02 -17.51 -3.48
C GLU A 57 7.06 -18.05 -2.41
N GLU A 58 7.50 -18.10 -1.14
CA GLU A 58 6.65 -18.51 -0.01
C GLU A 58 5.44 -17.56 0.15
N ALA A 59 5.63 -16.23 -0.06
CA ALA A 59 4.54 -15.27 -0.01
C ALA A 59 3.48 -15.53 -1.09
N VAL A 60 3.91 -15.90 -2.29
CA VAL A 60 3.02 -16.21 -3.41
C VAL A 60 2.23 -17.48 -3.13
N GLU A 61 2.88 -18.55 -2.65
CA GLU A 61 2.19 -19.80 -2.30
C GLU A 61 1.14 -19.60 -1.19
N ARG A 62 1.50 -18.89 -0.12
CA ARG A 62 0.54 -18.59 0.96
C ARG A 62 -0.62 -17.70 0.49
N ALA A 63 -0.35 -16.74 -0.37
CA ALA A 63 -1.40 -15.91 -0.96
C ALA A 63 -2.33 -16.77 -1.83
N LYS A 64 -1.77 -17.70 -2.61
CA LYS A 64 -2.54 -18.65 -3.44
C LYS A 64 -3.49 -19.50 -2.63
N ASP A 65 -3.01 -20.08 -1.53
CA ASP A 65 -3.82 -20.89 -0.62
C ASP A 65 -4.97 -20.07 -0.03
N SER A 66 -4.66 -18.87 0.50
CA SER A 66 -5.66 -17.99 1.10
C SER A 66 -6.72 -17.48 0.12
N ILE A 67 -6.36 -17.29 -1.15
CA ILE A 67 -7.30 -16.85 -2.21
C ILE A 67 -8.18 -18.01 -2.64
N ASN A 68 -7.60 -19.20 -2.85
CA ASN A 68 -8.31 -20.39 -3.30
C ASN A 68 -9.37 -20.89 -2.30
N GLU A 69 -9.17 -20.64 -1.01
CA GLU A 69 -10.17 -20.90 0.04
C GLU A 69 -11.43 -20.04 -0.08
N ARG A 70 -11.36 -18.91 -0.77
CA ARG A 70 -12.44 -17.90 -0.82
C ARG A 70 -13.18 -17.87 -2.14
N GLU A 71 -12.46 -17.99 -3.24
CA GLU A 71 -13.02 -17.93 -4.59
C GLU A 71 -12.33 -18.92 -5.53
N ASN A 72 -13.10 -19.52 -6.44
CA ASN A 72 -12.57 -20.40 -7.47
C ASN A 72 -12.17 -19.58 -8.69
N TYR A 73 -10.88 -19.39 -8.88
CA TYR A 73 -10.29 -18.82 -10.09
C TYR A 73 -9.74 -19.92 -11.00
N ALA A 74 -9.60 -19.65 -12.29
CA ALA A 74 -8.79 -20.49 -13.17
C ALA A 74 -7.31 -20.44 -12.73
N ASP A 75 -6.57 -21.53 -12.92
CA ASP A 75 -5.21 -21.67 -12.40
C ASP A 75 -4.27 -20.53 -12.79
N GLU A 76 -4.31 -20.07 -14.05
CA GLU A 76 -3.48 -18.96 -14.51
C GLU A 76 -3.86 -17.62 -13.86
N GLU A 77 -5.15 -17.38 -13.67
CA GLU A 77 -5.65 -16.17 -13.01
C GLU A 77 -5.30 -16.19 -11.52
N LEU A 78 -5.50 -17.36 -10.86
CA LEU A 78 -5.12 -17.56 -9.47
C LEU A 78 -3.63 -17.30 -9.25
N GLN A 79 -2.77 -17.84 -10.11
CA GLN A 79 -1.33 -17.62 -10.03
C GLN A 79 -0.98 -16.10 -10.16
N ARG A 80 -1.58 -15.43 -11.13
CA ARG A 80 -1.38 -13.99 -11.32
C ARG A 80 -1.84 -13.15 -10.13
N ILE A 81 -2.99 -13.48 -9.54
CA ILE A 81 -3.53 -12.79 -8.36
C ILE A 81 -2.62 -13.06 -7.17
N ALA A 82 -2.21 -14.30 -6.94
CA ALA A 82 -1.32 -14.71 -5.86
C ALA A 82 0.03 -13.99 -5.90
N GLU A 83 0.62 -13.81 -7.09
CA GLU A 83 1.84 -13.02 -7.26
C GLU A 83 1.65 -11.56 -6.86
N ILE A 84 0.55 -10.93 -7.29
CA ILE A 84 0.26 -9.53 -6.97
C ILE A 84 0.03 -9.35 -5.47
N VAL A 85 -0.72 -10.26 -4.85
CA VAL A 85 -1.04 -10.21 -3.41
C VAL A 85 0.18 -10.55 -2.57
N GLY A 86 0.87 -11.68 -2.85
CA GLY A 86 2.00 -12.14 -2.05
C GLY A 86 3.19 -11.19 -2.09
N ILE A 87 3.62 -10.79 -3.30
CA ILE A 87 4.72 -9.82 -3.45
C ILE A 87 4.31 -8.46 -2.87
N GLY A 88 3.05 -8.03 -3.07
CA GLY A 88 2.51 -6.82 -2.50
C GLY A 88 2.55 -6.83 -0.98
N ALA A 89 2.21 -7.96 -0.34
CA ALA A 89 2.21 -8.12 1.11
C ALA A 89 3.61 -7.93 1.71
N VAL A 90 4.64 -8.56 1.12
CA VAL A 90 6.03 -8.42 1.57
C VAL A 90 6.53 -6.98 1.43
N LYS A 91 6.30 -6.35 0.26
CA LYS A 91 6.69 -4.95 0.03
C LYS A 91 6.01 -4.01 1.02
N TYR A 92 4.70 -4.15 1.19
CA TYR A 92 3.94 -3.29 2.08
C TYR A 92 4.36 -3.44 3.54
N ALA A 93 4.61 -4.66 3.99
CA ALA A 93 5.05 -4.91 5.35
C ALA A 93 6.36 -4.18 5.68
N ASP A 94 7.34 -4.24 4.76
CA ASP A 94 8.61 -3.52 4.91
C ASP A 94 8.42 -2.00 4.85
N LEU A 95 7.61 -1.50 3.91
CA LEU A 95 7.41 -0.07 3.70
C LEU A 95 6.43 0.58 4.70
N SER A 96 5.64 -0.20 5.44
CA SER A 96 4.64 0.32 6.40
C SER A 96 5.21 0.67 7.77
N ILE A 97 6.46 0.35 8.02
CA ILE A 97 7.15 0.57 9.28
C ILE A 97 8.12 1.76 9.14
N HIS A 98 8.31 2.50 10.22
CA HIS A 98 9.34 3.51 10.24
C HIS A 98 10.68 2.90 9.82
N ARG A 99 11.26 3.41 8.75
CA ARG A 99 12.41 2.84 8.04
C ARG A 99 13.57 2.39 8.95
N GLU A 100 13.86 3.14 10.01
CA GLU A 100 14.97 2.85 10.93
C GLU A 100 14.61 1.87 12.06
N SER A 101 13.33 1.50 12.17
CA SER A 101 12.86 0.55 13.17
C SER A 101 13.03 -0.90 12.68
N ASN A 102 13.33 -1.78 13.62
CA ASN A 102 13.24 -3.22 13.37
C ASN A 102 11.77 -3.64 13.39
N TYR A 103 11.42 -4.67 12.63
CA TYR A 103 10.07 -5.23 12.65
C TYR A 103 10.09 -6.76 12.69
N ILE A 104 9.05 -7.33 13.29
CA ILE A 104 8.83 -8.78 13.31
C ILE A 104 8.09 -9.17 12.04
N PHE A 105 8.66 -10.13 11.31
CA PHE A 105 8.05 -10.72 10.15
C PHE A 105 6.99 -11.74 10.58
N ASP A 106 5.76 -11.55 10.13
CA ASP A 106 4.61 -12.37 10.50
C ASP A 106 3.70 -12.57 9.28
N TRP A 107 3.61 -13.82 8.82
CA TRP A 107 2.85 -14.20 7.63
C TRP A 107 1.36 -13.92 7.78
N ASP A 108 0.76 -14.31 8.90
CA ASP A 108 -0.67 -14.19 9.12
C ASP A 108 -1.11 -12.72 9.14
N ARG A 109 -0.29 -11.88 9.77
CA ARG A 109 -0.51 -10.44 9.76
C ARG A 109 -0.36 -9.81 8.38
N MET A 110 0.62 -10.23 7.58
CA MET A 110 0.89 -9.63 6.27
C MET A 110 -0.20 -9.93 5.24
N LEU A 111 -0.79 -11.13 5.32
CA LEU A 111 -1.86 -11.59 4.42
C LEU A 111 -3.26 -11.40 5.01
N SER A 112 -3.39 -10.64 6.11
CA SER A 112 -4.67 -10.32 6.71
C SER A 112 -5.45 -9.30 5.86
N LEU A 113 -6.77 -9.49 5.77
CA LEU A 113 -7.72 -8.49 5.27
C LEU A 113 -8.07 -7.41 6.30
N GLU A 114 -7.41 -7.43 7.46
CA GLU A 114 -7.63 -6.46 8.52
C GLU A 114 -6.32 -5.74 8.86
N GLY A 115 -6.45 -4.48 9.27
CA GLY A 115 -5.32 -3.66 9.67
C GLY A 115 -4.57 -3.01 8.48
N ASN A 116 -3.39 -2.49 8.78
CA ASN A 116 -2.56 -1.77 7.80
C ASN A 116 -1.74 -2.76 6.94
N THR A 117 -2.39 -3.43 5.99
CA THR A 117 -1.83 -4.45 5.11
C THR A 117 -2.04 -4.12 3.64
N SER A 118 -1.21 -4.69 2.76
CA SER A 118 -1.40 -4.56 1.30
C SER A 118 -2.75 -5.12 0.87
N LEU A 119 -3.10 -6.29 1.39
CA LEU A 119 -4.33 -6.99 1.01
C LEU A 119 -5.58 -6.17 1.36
N TYR A 120 -5.58 -5.49 2.51
CA TYR A 120 -6.66 -4.58 2.89
C TYR A 120 -6.81 -3.41 1.90
N GLN A 121 -5.69 -2.81 1.47
CA GLN A 121 -5.70 -1.71 0.49
C GLN A 121 -6.18 -2.17 -0.89
N GLN A 122 -5.68 -3.33 -1.35
CA GLN A 122 -6.09 -3.94 -2.61
C GLN A 122 -7.57 -4.32 -2.60
N TYR A 123 -8.07 -4.85 -1.49
CA TYR A 123 -9.49 -5.15 -1.29
C TYR A 123 -10.35 -3.89 -1.33
N ALA A 124 -9.95 -2.82 -0.64
CA ALA A 124 -10.67 -1.54 -0.66
C ALA A 124 -10.77 -0.99 -2.10
N TYR A 125 -9.66 -1.03 -2.85
CA TYR A 125 -9.64 -0.66 -4.27
C TYR A 125 -10.59 -1.53 -5.10
N ALA A 126 -10.48 -2.85 -5.03
CA ALA A 126 -11.31 -3.78 -5.80
C ALA A 126 -12.80 -3.59 -5.50
N ARG A 127 -13.16 -3.32 -4.24
CA ARG A 127 -14.53 -3.01 -3.83
C ARG A 127 -15.05 -1.73 -4.47
N ILE A 128 -14.27 -0.67 -4.51
CA ILE A 128 -14.65 0.56 -5.22
C ILE A 128 -14.85 0.28 -6.71
N ARG A 129 -13.92 -0.43 -7.34
CA ARG A 129 -14.03 -0.81 -8.76
C ARG A 129 -15.29 -1.64 -9.04
N SER A 130 -15.67 -2.52 -8.12
CA SER A 130 -16.92 -3.27 -8.21
C SER A 130 -18.16 -2.37 -8.19
N ILE A 131 -18.20 -1.36 -7.32
CA ILE A 131 -19.28 -0.37 -7.25
C ILE A 131 -19.38 0.39 -8.58
N LEU A 132 -18.26 0.88 -9.10
CA LEU A 132 -18.23 1.63 -10.36
C LEU A 132 -18.65 0.78 -11.55
N ARG A 133 -18.22 -0.49 -11.62
CA ARG A 133 -18.66 -1.43 -12.67
C ARG A 133 -20.16 -1.73 -12.60
N ARG A 134 -20.70 -1.91 -11.38
CA ARG A 134 -22.15 -2.16 -11.20
C ARG A 134 -23.01 -0.97 -11.60
N TYR A 135 -22.51 0.24 -11.39
CA TYR A 135 -23.18 1.44 -11.88
C TYR A 135 -23.20 1.49 -13.42
N GLY A 136 -22.08 1.24 -14.09
CA GLY A 136 -21.95 1.12 -15.56
C GLY A 136 -22.26 2.38 -16.36
N GLY A 137 -22.69 3.46 -15.71
CA GLY A 137 -23.03 4.73 -16.32
C GLY A 137 -21.89 5.74 -16.31
N LYS A 138 -22.11 6.89 -16.95
CA LYS A 138 -21.20 8.02 -16.85
C LYS A 138 -21.36 8.72 -15.51
N ILE A 139 -20.24 9.13 -14.91
CA ILE A 139 -20.22 9.91 -13.69
C ILE A 139 -20.14 11.38 -14.09
N GLU A 140 -21.26 12.07 -14.03
CA GLU A 140 -21.44 13.46 -14.48
C GLU A 140 -22.07 14.30 -13.36
N GLY A 141 -22.12 15.63 -13.57
CA GLY A 141 -22.77 16.55 -12.64
C GLY A 141 -21.81 17.18 -11.60
N PRO A 142 -22.32 18.08 -10.76
CA PRO A 142 -21.53 18.76 -9.75
C PRO A 142 -21.09 17.80 -8.64
N PHE A 143 -19.96 18.12 -8.00
CA PHE A 143 -19.55 17.50 -6.77
C PHE A 143 -20.21 18.24 -5.59
N GLU A 144 -20.89 17.51 -4.72
CA GLU A 144 -21.57 18.05 -3.55
C GLU A 144 -21.24 17.22 -2.32
N ILE A 145 -21.01 17.89 -1.23
CA ILE A 145 -20.79 17.25 0.07
C ILE A 145 -22.11 17.27 0.83
N GLY A 146 -22.69 16.10 1.05
CA GLY A 146 -23.98 15.93 1.73
C GLY A 146 -23.88 15.74 3.23
N ASP A 147 -22.72 15.22 3.72
CA ASP A 147 -22.54 14.95 5.16
C ASP A 147 -21.07 15.04 5.59
N GLU A 148 -20.83 14.82 6.88
CA GLU A 148 -19.49 14.93 7.48
C GLU A 148 -18.54 13.81 7.03
N LEU A 149 -19.02 12.59 6.70
CA LEU A 149 -18.15 11.53 6.19
C LEU A 149 -17.66 11.86 4.78
N GLU A 150 -18.53 12.36 3.92
CA GLU A 150 -18.17 12.82 2.58
C GLU A 150 -17.15 13.97 2.65
N ARG A 151 -17.38 14.92 3.59
CA ARG A 151 -16.44 16.02 3.83
C ARG A 151 -15.06 15.53 4.29
N ARG A 152 -15.02 14.60 5.24
CA ARG A 152 -13.78 14.01 5.73
C ARG A 152 -13.03 13.27 4.65
N MET A 153 -13.73 12.53 3.79
CA MET A 153 -13.10 11.87 2.64
C MET A 153 -12.50 12.87 1.67
N ALA A 154 -13.24 13.93 1.30
CA ALA A 154 -12.74 14.97 0.41
C ALA A 154 -11.47 15.65 0.98
N LEU A 155 -11.48 15.99 2.28
CA LEU A 155 -10.31 16.55 2.95
C LEU A 155 -9.14 15.57 3.01
N LYS A 156 -9.41 14.26 3.21
CA LYS A 156 -8.36 13.23 3.21
C LYS A 156 -7.70 13.09 1.85
N LEU A 157 -8.47 13.14 0.77
CA LEU A 157 -7.95 13.08 -0.59
C LEU A 157 -7.02 14.26 -0.91
N LEU A 158 -7.33 15.47 -0.42
CA LEU A 158 -6.49 16.66 -0.61
C LEU A 158 -5.13 16.58 0.09
N GLN A 159 -4.97 15.72 1.10
CA GLN A 159 -3.70 15.56 1.83
C GLN A 159 -2.63 14.75 1.05
N LEU A 160 -2.97 14.14 -0.08
CA LEU A 160 -2.04 13.26 -0.81
C LEU A 160 -0.73 13.97 -1.18
N GLU A 161 -0.80 15.20 -1.69
CA GLU A 161 0.38 15.96 -2.11
C GLU A 161 1.35 16.21 -0.95
N ASP A 162 0.84 16.62 0.20
CA ASP A 162 1.64 16.87 1.41
C ASP A 162 2.29 15.57 1.91
N VAL A 163 1.56 14.45 1.87
CA VAL A 163 2.06 13.13 2.26
C VAL A 163 3.19 12.69 1.34
N LEU A 164 3.01 12.80 0.03
CA LEU A 164 4.04 12.42 -0.95
C LEU A 164 5.29 13.31 -0.83
N SER A 165 5.10 14.62 -0.67
CA SER A 165 6.19 15.58 -0.47
C SER A 165 6.99 15.28 0.79
N SER A 166 6.33 14.95 1.89
CA SER A 166 6.97 14.58 3.15
C SER A 166 7.70 13.24 3.06
N ALA A 167 7.05 12.24 2.47
CA ALA A 167 7.65 10.92 2.26
C ALA A 167 8.92 11.00 1.40
N ALA A 168 8.90 11.79 0.33
CA ALA A 168 10.04 11.98 -0.55
C ALA A 168 11.18 12.76 0.15
N ARG A 169 10.86 13.85 0.84
CA ARG A 169 11.84 14.69 1.54
C ARG A 169 12.58 13.93 2.63
N GLU A 170 11.87 13.09 3.37
CA GLU A 170 12.40 12.39 4.55
C GLU A 170 12.82 10.94 4.23
N ALA A 171 12.57 10.48 3.00
CA ALA A 171 12.75 9.08 2.59
C ALA A 171 11.99 8.11 3.53
N MET A 172 10.71 8.43 3.84
CA MET A 172 9.87 7.71 4.80
C MET A 172 8.60 7.16 4.12
N PRO A 173 8.68 5.99 3.45
CA PRO A 173 7.54 5.39 2.75
C PRO A 173 6.32 5.11 3.64
N HIS A 174 6.53 4.91 4.94
CA HIS A 174 5.45 4.62 5.88
C HIS A 174 4.44 5.77 6.04
N TYR A 175 4.76 6.99 5.63
CA TYR A 175 3.77 8.07 5.55
C TYR A 175 2.71 7.76 4.50
N ILE A 176 3.13 7.18 3.37
CA ILE A 176 2.21 6.80 2.28
C ILE A 176 1.32 5.63 2.73
N THR A 177 1.89 4.60 3.37
CA THR A 177 1.10 3.45 3.85
C THR A 177 0.13 3.81 4.96
N SER A 178 0.51 4.71 5.87
CA SER A 178 -0.39 5.24 6.90
C SER A 178 -1.55 6.02 6.28
N TYR A 179 -1.26 6.88 5.32
CA TYR A 179 -2.27 7.62 4.57
C TYR A 179 -3.24 6.69 3.83
N LEU A 180 -2.71 5.66 3.13
CA LEU A 180 -3.51 4.65 2.44
C LEU A 180 -4.48 3.94 3.39
N TYR A 181 -3.98 3.51 4.54
CA TYR A 181 -4.79 2.81 5.54
C TYR A 181 -5.91 3.70 6.09
N GLU A 182 -5.61 4.95 6.41
CA GLU A 182 -6.62 5.92 6.87
C GLU A 182 -7.67 6.21 5.79
N LEU A 183 -7.24 6.38 4.53
CA LEU A 183 -8.15 6.62 3.40
C LEU A 183 -9.05 5.41 3.14
N ALA A 184 -8.49 4.21 3.10
CA ALA A 184 -9.26 2.97 2.90
C ALA A 184 -10.25 2.74 4.03
N THR A 185 -9.82 2.91 5.28
CA THR A 185 -10.70 2.79 6.47
C THR A 185 -11.83 3.81 6.43
N LEU A 186 -11.52 5.05 6.05
CA LEU A 186 -12.53 6.10 5.93
C LEU A 186 -13.53 5.79 4.79
N PHE A 187 -13.03 5.27 3.66
CA PHE A 187 -13.89 4.84 2.56
C PHE A 187 -14.83 3.69 2.98
N MET A 188 -14.35 2.71 3.72
CA MET A 188 -15.21 1.61 4.18
C MET A 188 -16.33 2.12 5.08
N LYS A 189 -16.02 3.02 6.01
CA LYS A 189 -17.04 3.70 6.85
C LYS A 189 -18.02 4.51 6.03
N PHE A 190 -17.53 5.26 5.05
CA PHE A 190 -18.38 6.02 4.12
C PHE A 190 -19.33 5.08 3.37
N TYR A 191 -18.82 4.00 2.79
CA TYR A 191 -19.63 3.05 2.02
C TYR A 191 -20.72 2.36 2.85
N GLU A 192 -20.45 2.05 4.11
CA GLU A 192 -21.41 1.45 5.03
C GLU A 192 -22.54 2.40 5.41
N ASN A 193 -22.24 3.68 5.57
CA ASN A 193 -23.21 4.68 6.07
C ASN A 193 -23.88 5.48 4.94
N ASN A 194 -23.25 5.55 3.77
CA ASN A 194 -23.70 6.35 2.63
C ASN A 194 -24.03 5.46 1.43
N PRO A 195 -25.28 4.96 1.32
CA PRO A 195 -25.68 4.17 0.17
C PRO A 195 -25.39 4.90 -1.14
N ILE A 196 -24.83 4.18 -2.15
CA ILE A 196 -24.48 4.76 -3.45
C ILE A 196 -25.48 4.29 -4.50
N LEU A 197 -25.68 2.97 -4.61
CA LEU A 197 -26.46 2.35 -5.70
C LEU A 197 -27.89 1.96 -5.31
N ARG A 198 -28.38 2.38 -4.15
CA ARG A 198 -29.77 2.13 -3.76
C ARG A 198 -30.73 3.02 -4.55
N ASP A 199 -31.90 2.50 -4.84
CA ASP A 199 -32.91 3.18 -5.69
C ASP A 199 -33.44 4.47 -5.04
N ASP A 200 -33.50 4.54 -3.71
CA ASP A 200 -33.95 5.69 -2.94
C ASP A 200 -32.93 6.84 -2.84
N VAL A 201 -31.71 6.65 -3.36
CA VAL A 201 -30.67 7.71 -3.38
C VAL A 201 -30.94 8.67 -4.55
N PRO A 202 -31.12 9.98 -4.29
CA PRO A 202 -31.28 10.97 -5.36
C PRO A 202 -30.10 10.94 -6.35
N GLU A 203 -30.38 11.03 -7.64
CA GLU A 203 -29.36 10.90 -8.70
C GLU A 203 -28.19 11.87 -8.50
N ARG A 204 -28.45 13.11 -8.13
CA ARG A 204 -27.43 14.12 -7.86
C ARG A 204 -26.45 13.69 -6.75
N MET A 205 -26.99 13.13 -5.67
CA MET A 205 -26.18 12.59 -4.56
C MET A 205 -25.42 11.33 -4.98
N ARG A 206 -26.07 10.44 -5.73
CA ARG A 206 -25.44 9.23 -6.30
C ARG A 206 -24.22 9.60 -7.16
N GLN A 207 -24.36 10.57 -8.05
CA GLN A 207 -23.29 11.05 -8.91
C GLN A 207 -22.11 11.61 -8.10
N SER A 208 -22.39 12.42 -7.07
CA SER A 208 -21.38 12.97 -6.18
C SER A 208 -20.61 11.87 -5.43
N ARG A 209 -21.33 10.89 -4.87
CA ARG A 209 -20.74 9.75 -4.13
C ARG A 209 -19.93 8.84 -5.05
N LEU A 210 -20.40 8.57 -6.26
CA LEU A 210 -19.66 7.83 -7.28
C LEU A 210 -18.36 8.54 -7.66
N ARG A 211 -18.39 9.86 -7.81
CA ARG A 211 -17.19 10.66 -8.10
C ARG A 211 -16.20 10.59 -6.95
N LEU A 212 -16.66 10.72 -5.71
CA LEU A 212 -15.82 10.59 -4.51
C LEU A 212 -15.18 9.20 -4.45
N ALA A 213 -15.95 8.14 -4.72
CA ALA A 213 -15.44 6.77 -4.81
C ALA A 213 -14.40 6.61 -5.94
N ALA A 214 -14.67 7.15 -7.12
CA ALA A 214 -13.75 7.05 -8.26
C ALA A 214 -12.40 7.75 -7.97
N VAL A 215 -12.42 8.95 -7.42
CA VAL A 215 -11.20 9.66 -7.02
C VAL A 215 -10.46 8.89 -5.92
N THR A 216 -11.19 8.29 -4.98
CA THR A 216 -10.58 7.44 -3.94
C THR A 216 -9.87 6.22 -4.54
N ALA A 217 -10.49 5.54 -5.52
CA ALA A 217 -9.85 4.41 -6.20
C ALA A 217 -8.55 4.84 -6.90
N GLU A 218 -8.58 5.94 -7.66
CA GLU A 218 -7.37 6.43 -8.35
C GLU A 218 -6.28 6.86 -7.37
N THR A 219 -6.64 7.45 -6.24
CA THR A 219 -5.70 7.81 -5.17
C THR A 219 -5.05 6.57 -4.55
N LEU A 220 -5.83 5.53 -4.23
CA LEU A 220 -5.32 4.26 -3.73
C LEU A 220 -4.38 3.60 -4.75
N ARG A 221 -4.80 3.52 -6.02
CA ARG A 221 -4.01 2.96 -7.11
C ARG A 221 -2.68 3.69 -7.27
N LEU A 222 -2.71 5.02 -7.36
CA LEU A 222 -1.52 5.85 -7.54
C LEU A 222 -0.54 5.69 -6.36
N ALA A 223 -1.03 5.76 -5.13
CA ALA A 223 -0.18 5.67 -3.95
C ALA A 223 0.42 4.26 -3.77
N LEU A 224 -0.33 3.19 -4.11
CA LEU A 224 0.19 1.83 -4.16
C LEU A 224 1.22 1.65 -5.27
N ASP A 225 0.98 2.21 -6.45
CA ASP A 225 1.92 2.16 -7.59
C ASP A 225 3.26 2.85 -7.26
N ILE A 226 3.24 3.98 -6.56
CA ILE A 226 4.45 4.66 -6.04
C ILE A 226 5.26 3.73 -5.11
N LEU A 227 4.58 2.87 -4.34
CA LEU A 227 5.23 1.85 -3.51
C LEU A 227 5.62 0.58 -4.30
N GLY A 228 5.38 0.53 -5.60
CA GLY A 228 5.63 -0.62 -6.47
C GLY A 228 4.68 -1.80 -6.19
N ILE A 229 3.46 -1.52 -5.71
CA ILE A 229 2.45 -2.51 -5.38
C ILE A 229 1.30 -2.40 -6.38
N ARG A 230 1.04 -3.49 -7.09
CA ARG A 230 -0.05 -3.56 -8.07
C ARG A 230 -1.40 -3.74 -7.39
N VAL A 231 -2.45 -3.23 -8.04
CA VAL A 231 -3.85 -3.40 -7.62
C VAL A 231 -4.56 -4.44 -8.49
N LEU A 232 -5.69 -4.92 -8.01
CA LEU A 232 -6.54 -5.89 -8.68
C LEU A 232 -7.94 -5.32 -8.88
N GLU A 233 -8.50 -5.50 -10.07
CA GLU A 233 -9.88 -5.06 -10.37
C GLU A 233 -10.94 -5.89 -9.62
N ARG A 234 -10.58 -7.12 -9.26
CA ARG A 234 -11.39 -8.07 -8.47
C ARG A 234 -10.49 -8.79 -7.48
N LEU A 235 -11.01 -8.99 -6.31
CA LEU A 235 -10.37 -9.72 -5.22
C LEU A 235 -11.44 -10.23 -4.27
#